data_8bf3aa872fadcfce6642c75e1a360f28
#
_entry.id   8bf3aa872fadcfce6642c75e1a360f28
#
_cell.length_a   1.000
_cell.length_b   1.000
_cell.length_c   1.000
_cell.angle_alpha   90.00
_cell.angle_beta   90.00
_cell.angle_gamma   90.00
#
_symmetry.space_group_name_H-M   'P 1'
#
loop_
_entity.id
_entity.type
_entity.pdbx_description
1 polymer ?
#
loop_
_entity_poly.entity_id
_entity_poly.type
_entity_poly.pdbx_seq_one_letter_code
_entity_poly.pdbx_strand_id
1 'polypeptide(L)'
;MKFAMPMVKDFVPKAVRPWLYVVMALCFQVSAARYLGALNEIIGATSQMREDVLMCLYCNLAGMALWFPMLFRMKFRFTNKTLLVAASLTVLVTNLLIGYVTWLPLLWLLCFIEGIAKIQGTFECMSNSQLWMTPKRDMTIFFPLLHIVILTSMNLQDFMSAYFGMLGDWRLMHWFVAGVH
;
A
#
# COMPACT_ATOMS: atom_id res chain seq x y z
N MET A 1 -14.28 -24.79 -5.31
CA MET A 1 -13.47 -23.67 -4.79
C MET A 1 -13.86 -23.44 -3.33
N LYS A 2 -13.03 -23.81 -2.36
CA LYS A 2 -13.28 -23.44 -0.95
C LYS A 2 -12.94 -21.96 -0.81
N PHE A 3 -13.98 -21.11 -0.73
CA PHE A 3 -13.77 -19.71 -0.40
C PHE A 3 -13.16 -19.61 0.99
N ALA A 4 -11.98 -19.01 1.08
CA ALA A 4 -11.42 -18.69 2.36
C ALA A 4 -12.39 -17.77 3.12
N MET A 5 -12.75 -18.16 4.34
CA MET A 5 -13.63 -17.36 5.19
C MET A 5 -13.09 -15.95 5.35
N PRO A 6 -13.95 -14.92 5.35
CA PRO A 6 -13.51 -13.55 5.59
C PRO A 6 -12.79 -13.45 6.94
N MET A 7 -11.74 -12.64 6.98
CA MET A 7 -10.90 -12.49 8.17
C MET A 7 -11.62 -11.82 9.36
N VAL A 8 -12.67 -11.07 9.08
CA VAL A 8 -13.41 -10.33 10.10
C VAL A 8 -14.40 -11.27 10.79
N LYS A 9 -14.24 -11.41 12.12
CA LYS A 9 -15.11 -12.25 12.97
C LYS A 9 -16.55 -11.74 13.02
N ASP A 10 -17.50 -12.59 13.41
CA ASP A 10 -18.93 -12.30 13.41
C ASP A 10 -19.38 -11.20 14.39
N PHE A 11 -18.51 -10.75 15.28
CA PHE A 11 -18.84 -9.63 16.18
C PHE A 11 -18.95 -8.28 15.45
N VAL A 12 -18.37 -8.16 14.23
CA VAL A 12 -18.49 -6.93 13.43
C VAL A 12 -19.79 -6.99 12.61
N PRO A 13 -20.66 -5.96 12.69
CA PRO A 13 -21.89 -5.90 11.92
C PRO A 13 -21.62 -6.07 10.40
N LYS A 14 -22.47 -6.85 9.73
CA LYS A 14 -22.29 -7.17 8.30
C LYS A 14 -22.20 -5.92 7.41
N ALA A 15 -22.93 -4.86 7.75
CA ALA A 15 -22.91 -3.60 7.01
C ALA A 15 -21.57 -2.85 7.10
N VAL A 16 -20.80 -3.04 8.17
CA VAL A 16 -19.53 -2.34 8.42
C VAL A 16 -18.34 -3.08 7.79
N ARG A 17 -18.44 -4.42 7.66
CA ARG A 17 -17.34 -5.25 7.14
C ARG A 17 -16.74 -4.80 5.81
N PRO A 18 -17.52 -4.48 4.77
CA PRO A 18 -16.97 -4.04 3.50
C PRO A 18 -16.17 -2.74 3.62
N TRP A 19 -16.64 -1.82 4.46
CA TRP A 19 -15.97 -0.54 4.69
C TRP A 19 -14.66 -0.69 5.46
N LEU A 20 -14.55 -1.65 6.38
CA LEU A 20 -13.26 -1.98 7.02
C LEU A 20 -12.23 -2.42 5.99
N TYR A 21 -12.62 -3.25 5.03
CA TYR A 21 -11.70 -3.65 3.97
C TYR A 21 -11.32 -2.47 3.05
N VAL A 22 -12.23 -1.53 2.81
CA VAL A 22 -11.91 -0.30 2.06
C VAL A 22 -10.89 0.55 2.82
N VAL A 23 -11.08 0.73 4.14
CA VAL A 23 -10.12 1.45 4.98
C VAL A 23 -8.75 0.75 5.01
N MET A 24 -8.72 -0.58 5.16
CA MET A 24 -7.48 -1.35 5.07
C MET A 24 -6.80 -1.19 3.70
N ALA A 25 -7.57 -1.18 2.61
CA ALA A 25 -7.04 -0.92 1.27
C ALA A 25 -6.43 0.48 1.16
N LEU A 26 -7.06 1.49 1.76
CA LEU A 26 -6.49 2.84 1.86
C LEU A 26 -5.17 2.84 2.63
N CYS A 27 -5.07 2.13 3.77
CA CYS A 27 -3.82 2.00 4.52
C CYS A 27 -2.70 1.42 3.64
N PHE A 28 -2.97 0.33 2.89
CA PHE A 28 -2.00 -0.21 1.94
C PHE A 28 -1.62 0.79 0.84
N GLN A 29 -2.55 1.55 0.34
CA GLN A 29 -2.28 2.52 -0.72
C GLN A 29 -1.54 3.76 -0.22
N VAL A 30 -1.75 4.17 1.03
CA VAL A 30 -1.03 5.29 1.65
C VAL A 30 0.43 4.92 1.95
N SER A 31 0.72 3.63 2.18
CA SER A 31 2.10 3.16 2.27
C SER A 31 2.78 3.35 0.92
N ALA A 32 3.64 4.32 0.79
CA ALA A 32 4.43 4.46 -0.42
C ALA A 32 5.57 5.47 -0.33
N ALA A 33 6.56 5.18 -1.11
CA ALA A 33 7.67 6.04 -1.48
C ALA A 33 7.22 7.19 -2.41
N ARG A 34 6.18 7.93 -2.04
CA ARG A 34 5.74 9.08 -2.82
C ARG A 34 6.24 10.36 -2.16
N TYR A 35 7.44 10.76 -2.54
CA TYR A 35 8.17 11.87 -1.91
C TYR A 35 7.86 13.24 -2.51
N LEU A 36 6.83 13.38 -3.34
CA LEU A 36 6.57 14.62 -4.08
C LEU A 36 6.35 15.82 -3.14
N GLY A 37 5.68 15.61 -2.02
CA GLY A 37 5.43 16.68 -1.03
C GLY A 37 6.63 17.05 -0.18
N ALA A 38 7.62 16.17 0.00
CA ALA A 38 8.82 16.38 0.79
C ALA A 38 10.12 16.32 -0.05
N LEU A 39 10.00 16.48 -1.36
CA LEU A 39 11.11 16.26 -2.30
C LEU A 39 12.32 17.14 -1.99
N ASN A 40 12.09 18.43 -1.72
CA ASN A 40 13.16 19.40 -1.46
C ASN A 40 13.88 19.10 -0.14
N GLU A 41 13.13 18.69 0.89
CA GLU A 41 13.67 18.33 2.20
C GLU A 41 14.53 17.07 2.10
N ILE A 42 14.10 16.08 1.32
CA ILE A 42 14.85 14.85 1.10
C ILE A 42 16.13 15.13 0.34
N ILE A 43 16.07 15.92 -0.73
CA ILE A 43 17.25 16.34 -1.50
C ILE A 43 18.24 17.10 -0.60
N GLY A 44 17.75 18.04 0.21
CA GLY A 44 18.56 18.80 1.16
C GLY A 44 19.20 17.93 2.23
N ALA A 45 18.47 16.95 2.76
CA ALA A 45 18.95 16.06 3.83
C ALA A 45 19.89 14.96 3.34
N THR A 46 19.72 14.48 2.11
CA THR A 46 20.46 13.33 1.57
C THR A 46 21.53 13.71 0.55
N SER A 47 21.56 14.96 0.11
CA SER A 47 22.43 15.45 -0.97
C SER A 47 22.33 14.65 -2.28
N GLN A 48 21.15 14.04 -2.52
CA GLN A 48 20.88 13.24 -3.70
C GLN A 48 20.27 14.09 -4.81
N MET A 49 20.39 13.62 -6.05
CA MET A 49 19.74 14.27 -7.18
C MET A 49 18.23 14.04 -7.16
N ARG A 50 17.48 14.97 -7.74
CA ARG A 50 16.02 14.88 -7.85
C ARG A 50 15.58 13.61 -8.55
N GLU A 51 16.29 13.24 -9.60
CA GLU A 51 16.02 12.04 -10.41
C GLU A 51 16.16 10.76 -9.58
N ASP A 52 17.15 10.69 -8.70
CA ASP A 52 17.38 9.52 -7.83
C ASP A 52 16.25 9.32 -6.84
N VAL A 53 15.74 10.41 -6.27
CA VAL A 53 14.58 10.35 -5.36
C VAL A 53 13.30 9.96 -6.12
N LEU A 54 13.11 10.48 -7.33
CA LEU A 54 11.98 10.11 -8.18
C LEU A 54 12.03 8.66 -8.65
N MET A 55 13.22 8.07 -8.80
CA MET A 55 13.36 6.64 -9.12
C MET A 55 12.73 5.74 -8.07
N CYS A 56 12.66 6.15 -6.79
CA CYS A 56 11.93 5.40 -5.76
C CYS A 56 10.45 5.24 -6.12
N LEU A 57 9.80 6.30 -6.63
CA LEU A 57 8.42 6.25 -7.10
C LEU A 57 8.29 5.31 -8.31
N TYR A 58 9.18 5.41 -9.29
CA TYR A 58 9.13 4.54 -10.46
C TYR A 58 9.37 3.07 -10.11
N CYS A 59 10.28 2.76 -9.19
CA CYS A 59 10.49 1.42 -8.68
C CYS A 59 9.25 0.86 -7.98
N ASN A 60 8.57 1.68 -7.16
CA ASN A 60 7.32 1.29 -6.52
C ASN A 60 6.22 0.99 -7.55
N LEU A 61 6.02 1.86 -8.54
CA LEU A 61 5.07 1.64 -9.62
C LEU A 61 5.42 0.41 -10.46
N ALA A 62 6.70 0.18 -10.76
CA ALA A 62 7.16 -1.00 -11.47
C ALA A 62 6.87 -2.28 -10.68
N GLY A 63 7.09 -2.28 -9.36
CA GLY A 63 6.73 -3.39 -8.48
C GLY A 63 5.24 -3.72 -8.55
N MET A 64 4.39 -2.69 -8.49
CA MET A 64 2.93 -2.86 -8.65
C MET A 64 2.56 -3.43 -10.01
N ALA A 65 3.11 -2.88 -11.10
CA ALA A 65 2.78 -3.27 -12.46
C ALA A 65 3.22 -4.71 -12.77
N LEU A 66 4.45 -5.07 -12.40
CA LEU A 66 4.98 -6.41 -12.63
C LEU A 66 4.30 -7.48 -11.77
N TRP A 67 3.81 -7.13 -10.58
CA TRP A 67 3.11 -8.07 -9.72
C TRP A 67 1.64 -8.26 -10.11
N PHE A 68 1.03 -7.31 -10.80
CA PHE A 68 -0.38 -7.35 -11.16
C PHE A 68 -0.82 -8.67 -11.83
N PRO A 69 -0.09 -9.23 -12.83
CA PRO A 69 -0.45 -10.52 -13.42
C PRO A 69 -0.35 -11.71 -12.45
N MET A 70 0.47 -11.58 -11.40
CA MET A 70 0.70 -12.64 -10.41
C MET A 70 -0.38 -12.71 -9.34
N LEU A 71 -1.19 -11.64 -9.15
CA LEU A 71 -2.23 -11.56 -8.11
C LEU A 71 -3.17 -12.76 -8.14
N PHE A 72 -3.70 -13.07 -9.31
CA PHE A 72 -4.63 -14.21 -9.48
C PHE A 72 -3.95 -15.54 -9.20
N ARG A 73 -2.70 -15.70 -9.63
CA ARG A 73 -1.92 -16.93 -9.43
C ARG A 73 -1.64 -17.19 -7.95
N MET A 74 -1.32 -16.15 -7.20
CA MET A 74 -1.12 -16.21 -5.75
C MET A 74 -2.41 -16.57 -5.01
N LYS A 75 -3.54 -16.03 -5.44
CA LYS A 75 -4.87 -16.32 -4.87
C LYS A 75 -5.29 -17.78 -5.02
N PHE A 76 -4.79 -18.49 -6.02
CA PHE A 76 -5.03 -19.94 -6.16
C PHE A 76 -4.17 -20.81 -5.24
N ARG A 77 -3.00 -20.31 -4.81
CA ARG A 77 -2.05 -21.07 -3.99
C ARG A 77 -2.19 -20.79 -2.51
N PHE A 78 -2.50 -19.57 -2.14
CA PHE A 78 -2.51 -19.10 -0.75
C PHE A 78 -3.89 -18.62 -0.32
N THR A 79 -4.14 -18.66 1.00
CA THR A 79 -5.38 -18.10 1.54
C THR A 79 -5.31 -16.58 1.58
N ASN A 80 -6.45 -15.89 1.47
CA ASN A 80 -6.53 -14.44 1.57
C ASN A 80 -5.88 -13.92 2.86
N LYS A 81 -6.04 -14.65 3.96
CA LYS A 81 -5.42 -14.31 5.25
C LYS A 81 -3.90 -14.29 5.15
N THR A 82 -3.31 -15.34 4.59
CA THR A 82 -1.85 -15.45 4.45
C THR A 82 -1.31 -14.33 3.56
N LEU A 83 -1.97 -14.06 2.44
CA LEU A 83 -1.56 -13.01 1.51
C LEU A 83 -1.64 -11.62 2.15
N LEU A 84 -2.70 -11.34 2.91
CA LEU A 84 -2.88 -10.05 3.57
C LEU A 84 -1.85 -9.85 4.70
N VAL A 85 -1.63 -10.88 5.54
CA VAL A 85 -0.62 -10.81 6.60
C VAL A 85 0.79 -10.67 6.02
N ALA A 86 1.12 -11.43 4.97
CA ALA A 86 2.41 -11.31 4.31
C ALA A 86 2.62 -9.92 3.70
N ALA A 87 1.61 -9.36 3.03
CA ALA A 87 1.67 -8.01 2.49
C ALA A 87 1.86 -6.96 3.59
N SER A 88 1.10 -7.07 4.70
CA SER A 88 1.21 -6.14 5.84
C SER A 88 2.59 -6.19 6.49
N LEU A 89 3.12 -7.40 6.75
CA LEU A 89 4.46 -7.56 7.29
C LEU A 89 5.54 -7.02 6.34
N THR A 90 5.38 -7.22 5.04
CA THR A 90 6.31 -6.68 4.04
C THR A 90 6.29 -5.16 4.06
N VAL A 91 5.12 -4.52 4.06
CA VAL A 91 4.99 -3.06 4.15
C VAL A 91 5.61 -2.53 5.44
N LEU A 92 5.34 -3.17 6.59
CA LEU A 92 5.93 -2.79 7.86
C LEU A 92 7.46 -2.83 7.82
N VAL A 93 8.04 -3.95 7.39
CA VAL A 93 9.49 -4.13 7.34
C VAL A 93 10.14 -3.17 6.33
N THR A 94 9.57 -3.03 5.14
CA THR A 94 10.13 -2.12 4.13
C THR A 94 10.10 -0.66 4.59
N ASN A 95 9.01 -0.19 5.20
CA ASN A 95 8.94 1.19 5.71
C ASN A 95 9.89 1.42 6.88
N LEU A 96 10.05 0.47 7.79
CA LEU A 96 11.08 0.59 8.83
C LEU A 96 12.48 0.70 8.23
N LEU A 97 12.82 -0.14 7.26
CA LEU A 97 14.14 -0.13 6.62
C LEU A 97 14.37 1.15 5.80
N ILE A 98 13.39 1.63 5.04
CA ILE A 98 13.49 2.85 4.23
C ILE A 98 13.84 4.06 5.12
N GLY A 99 13.31 4.12 6.35
CA GLY A 99 13.65 5.20 7.30
C GLY A 99 15.13 5.23 7.72
N TYR A 100 15.87 4.14 7.59
CA TYR A 100 17.29 4.04 7.98
C TYR A 100 18.26 3.98 6.79
N VAL A 101 17.81 3.49 5.64
CA VAL A 101 18.67 3.25 4.48
C VAL A 101 18.96 4.56 3.75
N THR A 102 20.25 4.82 3.51
CA THR A 102 20.74 5.96 2.71
C THR A 102 21.34 5.52 1.37
N TRP A 103 21.60 4.21 1.20
CA TRP A 103 22.18 3.66 -0.02
C TRP A 103 21.11 3.49 -1.10
N LEU A 104 21.24 4.26 -2.18
CA LEU A 104 20.23 4.35 -3.26
C LEU A 104 19.78 3.03 -3.87
N PRO A 105 20.68 2.10 -4.30
CA PRO A 105 20.22 0.87 -4.93
C PRO A 105 19.36 0.01 -3.99
N LEU A 106 19.69 0.00 -2.70
CA LEU A 106 18.90 -0.72 -1.71
C LEU A 106 17.56 -0.03 -1.47
N LEU A 107 17.54 1.30 -1.47
CA LEU A 107 16.31 2.08 -1.35
C LEU A 107 15.34 1.80 -2.51
N TRP A 108 15.85 1.77 -3.75
CA TRP A 108 15.05 1.42 -4.93
C TRP A 108 14.49 0.01 -4.86
N LEU A 109 15.29 -0.96 -4.40
CA LEU A 109 14.85 -2.33 -4.20
C LEU A 109 13.74 -2.43 -3.14
N LEU A 110 13.89 -1.72 -2.01
CA LEU A 110 12.87 -1.68 -0.97
C LEU A 110 11.56 -1.07 -1.47
N CYS A 111 11.63 0.03 -2.23
CA CYS A 111 10.48 0.66 -2.86
C CYS A 111 9.79 -0.28 -3.86
N PHE A 112 10.55 -1.06 -4.62
CA PHE A 112 10.02 -2.07 -5.53
C PHE A 112 9.26 -3.17 -4.78
N ILE A 113 9.84 -3.72 -3.71
CA ILE A 113 9.21 -4.75 -2.87
C ILE A 113 7.95 -4.20 -2.19
N GLU A 114 8.00 -2.96 -1.72
CA GLU A 114 6.85 -2.27 -1.15
C GLU A 114 5.71 -2.13 -2.17
N GLY A 115 6.01 -1.81 -3.43
CA GLY A 115 5.04 -1.76 -4.52
C GLY A 115 4.32 -3.09 -4.72
N ILE A 116 5.05 -4.21 -4.66
CA ILE A 116 4.48 -5.57 -4.71
C ILE A 116 3.50 -5.79 -3.56
N ALA A 117 3.93 -5.51 -2.33
CA ALA A 117 3.11 -5.70 -1.14
C ALA A 117 1.86 -4.81 -1.15
N LYS A 118 2.00 -3.58 -1.57
CA LYS A 118 0.95 -2.59 -1.71
C LYS A 118 -0.17 -3.05 -2.63
N ILE A 119 0.15 -3.49 -3.85
CA ILE A 119 -0.87 -3.95 -4.80
C ILE A 119 -1.51 -5.27 -4.33
N GLN A 120 -0.74 -6.18 -3.72
CA GLN A 120 -1.26 -7.43 -3.18
C GLN A 120 -2.27 -7.16 -2.06
N GLY A 121 -1.91 -6.36 -1.06
CA GLY A 121 -2.77 -6.03 0.08
C GLY A 121 -4.03 -5.29 -0.35
N THR A 122 -3.91 -4.29 -1.22
CA THR A 122 -5.05 -3.54 -1.77
C THR A 122 -6.00 -4.45 -2.52
N PHE A 123 -5.49 -5.30 -3.41
CA PHE A 123 -6.31 -6.22 -4.19
C PHE A 123 -7.07 -7.20 -3.31
N GLU A 124 -6.43 -7.77 -2.28
CA GLU A 124 -7.09 -8.67 -1.34
C GLU A 124 -8.19 -7.97 -0.53
N CYS A 125 -7.92 -6.77 -0.03
CA CYS A 125 -8.90 -5.98 0.70
C CYS A 125 -10.11 -5.61 -0.18
N MET A 126 -9.88 -5.12 -1.39
CA MET A 126 -10.95 -4.73 -2.32
C MET A 126 -11.78 -5.94 -2.77
N SER A 127 -11.13 -7.07 -3.05
CA SER A 127 -11.78 -8.31 -3.42
C SER A 127 -12.69 -8.83 -2.28
N ASN A 128 -12.24 -8.74 -1.03
CA ASN A 128 -13.05 -9.10 0.13
C ASN A 128 -14.20 -8.11 0.36
N SER A 129 -13.96 -6.81 0.23
CA SER A 129 -15.01 -5.78 0.31
C SER A 129 -16.13 -6.06 -0.68
N GLN A 130 -15.79 -6.33 -1.94
CA GLN A 130 -16.76 -6.64 -2.99
C GLN A 130 -17.61 -7.87 -2.66
N LEU A 131 -17.01 -8.94 -2.12
CA LEU A 131 -17.76 -10.15 -1.75
C LEU A 131 -18.86 -9.88 -0.71
N TRP A 132 -18.69 -8.85 0.14
CA TRP A 132 -19.69 -8.43 1.12
C TRP A 132 -20.73 -7.47 0.55
N MET A 133 -20.34 -6.61 -0.40
CA MET A 133 -21.24 -5.61 -1.00
C MET A 133 -22.17 -6.23 -2.07
N THR A 134 -21.61 -7.14 -2.87
CA THR A 134 -22.34 -7.75 -4.00
C THR A 134 -22.29 -9.28 -3.94
N PRO A 135 -23.26 -9.94 -3.27
CA PRO A 135 -23.31 -11.40 -3.17
C PRO A 135 -23.32 -12.11 -4.52
N LYS A 136 -23.86 -11.47 -5.57
CA LYS A 136 -23.91 -11.98 -6.94
C LYS A 136 -22.59 -11.86 -7.71
N ARG A 137 -21.50 -11.41 -7.08
CA ARG A 137 -20.17 -11.19 -7.70
C ARG A 137 -20.18 -10.22 -8.89
N ASP A 138 -21.04 -9.24 -8.86
CA ASP A 138 -21.06 -8.20 -9.85
C ASP A 138 -19.81 -7.29 -9.67
N MET A 139 -19.02 -7.15 -10.72
CA MET A 139 -17.79 -6.32 -10.71
C MET A 139 -18.08 -4.82 -10.83
N THR A 140 -19.33 -4.43 -10.97
CA THR A 140 -19.76 -3.05 -11.20
C THR A 140 -19.26 -2.09 -10.11
N ILE A 141 -19.23 -2.56 -8.85
CA ILE A 141 -18.80 -1.73 -7.71
C ILE A 141 -17.30 -1.80 -7.48
N PHE A 142 -16.63 -2.88 -7.90
CA PHE A 142 -15.20 -3.09 -7.63
C PHE A 142 -14.32 -2.00 -8.23
N PHE A 143 -14.45 -1.72 -9.52
CA PHE A 143 -13.60 -0.74 -10.20
C PHE A 143 -13.81 0.69 -9.72
N PRO A 144 -15.03 1.21 -9.55
CA PRO A 144 -15.25 2.52 -8.97
C PRO A 144 -14.66 2.67 -7.56
N LEU A 145 -14.86 1.69 -6.68
CA LEU A 145 -14.29 1.72 -5.33
C LEU A 145 -12.77 1.67 -5.36
N LEU A 146 -12.17 0.81 -6.17
CA LEU A 146 -10.73 0.76 -6.34
C LEU A 146 -10.17 2.10 -6.83
N HIS A 147 -10.85 2.74 -7.77
CA HIS A 147 -10.46 4.06 -8.28
C HIS A 147 -10.52 5.14 -7.18
N ILE A 148 -11.60 5.17 -6.41
CA ILE A 148 -11.74 6.07 -5.27
C ILE A 148 -10.61 5.84 -4.24
N VAL A 149 -10.32 4.58 -3.90
CA VAL A 149 -9.24 4.24 -2.97
C VAL A 149 -7.89 4.74 -3.49
N ILE A 150 -7.58 4.50 -4.78
CA ILE A 150 -6.32 4.95 -5.38
C ILE A 150 -6.22 6.48 -5.38
N LEU A 151 -7.23 7.18 -5.88
CA LEU A 151 -7.21 8.65 -5.95
C LEU A 151 -7.13 9.30 -4.58
N THR A 152 -7.92 8.81 -3.61
CA THR A 152 -7.89 9.32 -2.23
C THR A 152 -6.53 9.10 -1.60
N SER A 153 -5.94 7.91 -1.78
CA SER A 153 -4.63 7.59 -1.23
C SER A 153 -3.51 8.44 -1.82
N MET A 154 -3.57 8.72 -3.12
CA MET A 154 -2.59 9.59 -3.79
C MET A 154 -2.56 10.99 -3.17
N ASN A 155 -3.73 11.59 -3.00
CA ASN A 155 -3.84 12.91 -2.35
C ASN A 155 -3.40 12.87 -0.88
N LEU A 156 -3.79 11.80 -0.16
CA LEU A 156 -3.41 11.64 1.24
C LEU A 156 -1.90 11.45 1.41
N GLN A 157 -1.25 10.72 0.52
CA GLN A 157 0.22 10.57 0.53
C GLN A 157 0.94 11.89 0.31
N ASP A 158 0.50 12.68 -0.68
CA ASP A 158 1.11 13.97 -0.96
C ASP A 158 0.94 14.92 0.23
N PHE A 159 -0.26 14.94 0.84
CA PHE A 159 -0.52 15.72 2.05
C PHE A 159 0.37 15.26 3.23
N MET A 160 0.45 13.95 3.48
CA MET A 160 1.26 13.41 4.58
C MET A 160 2.74 13.68 4.37
N SER A 161 3.27 13.50 3.15
CA SER A 161 4.68 13.77 2.87
C SER A 161 5.01 15.26 3.05
N ALA A 162 4.12 16.17 2.63
CA ALA A 162 4.29 17.59 2.86
C ALA A 162 4.23 17.95 4.37
N TYR A 163 3.29 17.35 5.10
CA TYR A 163 3.13 17.60 6.53
C TYR A 163 4.36 17.14 7.34
N PHE A 164 4.85 15.93 7.09
CA PHE A 164 6.04 15.41 7.76
C PHE A 164 7.32 16.12 7.30
N GLY A 165 7.39 16.55 6.03
CA GLY A 165 8.45 17.42 5.54
C GLY A 165 8.52 18.75 6.31
N MET A 166 7.37 19.39 6.54
CA MET A 166 7.31 20.63 7.35
C MET A 166 7.73 20.42 8.82
N LEU A 167 7.61 19.21 9.37
CA LEU A 167 8.12 18.87 10.70
C LEU A 167 9.65 18.69 10.73
N GLY A 168 10.31 18.75 9.58
CA GLY A 168 11.76 18.69 9.44
C GLY A 168 12.35 17.28 9.40
N ASP A 169 11.52 16.23 9.47
CA ASP A 169 11.98 14.85 9.33
C ASP A 169 10.99 14.01 8.50
N TRP A 170 11.30 13.89 7.22
CA TRP A 170 10.53 13.09 6.27
C TRP A 170 10.46 11.58 6.63
N ARG A 171 11.42 11.08 7.44
CA ARG A 171 11.46 9.68 7.90
C ARG A 171 10.30 9.33 8.81
N LEU A 172 9.77 10.30 9.54
CA LEU A 172 8.61 10.12 10.40
C LEU A 172 7.40 9.59 9.64
N MET A 173 7.26 9.95 8.35
CA MET A 173 6.19 9.41 7.51
C MET A 173 6.28 7.89 7.38
N HIS A 174 7.47 7.35 7.15
CA HIS A 174 7.67 5.90 7.01
C HIS A 174 7.42 5.16 8.33
N TRP A 175 7.87 5.72 9.44
CA TRP A 175 7.62 5.13 10.77
C TRP A 175 6.14 5.20 11.16
N PHE A 176 5.47 6.28 10.81
CA PHE A 176 4.02 6.39 10.99
C PHE A 176 3.27 5.31 10.17
N VAL A 177 3.61 5.17 8.89
CA VAL A 177 3.03 4.14 8.03
C VAL A 177 3.33 2.73 8.57
N ALA A 178 4.56 2.46 9.01
CA ALA A 178 4.91 1.19 9.64
C ALA A 178 4.05 0.91 10.88
N GLY A 179 3.75 1.94 11.69
CA GLY A 179 2.90 1.81 12.87
C GLY A 179 1.41 1.56 12.58
N VAL A 180 0.94 1.86 11.37
CA VAL A 180 -0.44 1.60 10.93
C VAL A 180 -0.62 0.15 10.45
N HIS A 181 0.45 -0.50 9.99
CA HIS A 181 0.46 -1.88 9.47
C HIS A 181 0.85 -2.91 10.52
#